data_4d8bab04d7112cb28d3cfb3dbf824ef7
#
_entry.id   4d8bab04d7112cb28d3cfb3dbf824ef7
#
_cell.length_a   1.000
_cell.length_b   1.000
_cell.length_c   1.000
_cell.angle_alpha   90.00
_cell.angle_beta   90.00
_cell.angle_gamma   90.00
#
_symmetry.space_group_name_H-M   'P 1'
#
loop_
_entity.id
_entity.type
_entity.pdbx_description
1 polymer ?
#
loop_
_entity_poly.entity_id
_entity_poly.type
_entity_poly.pdbx_seq_one_letter_code
_entity_poly.pdbx_strand_id
1 'polypeptide(L)'
;AIRWLGMKRVSQKVMPIMFGSTFLQAKERKADRKAWLSMLQSNRKGGTVKATTGVIDRKGVYEQLGSIQTPTLIIVGDEDAATPYDKSERMHFAIDGSKLAVIKGAGHTSTVEEPEQVNRVLGEFLDKIEGWY
;
A
#
# COMPACT_ATOMS: atom_id res chain seq x y z
N ALA A 1 16.14 -12.81 6.96
CA ALA A 1 16.01 -13.49 5.66
C ALA A 1 16.72 -12.72 4.52
N ILE A 2 16.52 -11.39 4.35
CA ILE A 2 17.09 -10.59 3.23
C ILE A 2 18.63 -10.64 3.22
N ARG A 3 19.24 -10.73 4.37
CA ARG A 3 20.71 -10.71 4.51
C ARG A 3 21.42 -11.88 3.81
N TRP A 4 20.76 -13.03 3.71
CA TRP A 4 21.29 -14.28 3.16
C TRP A 4 20.72 -14.65 1.77
N LEU A 5 19.56 -14.11 1.43
CA LEU A 5 18.93 -14.33 0.13
C LEU A 5 19.38 -13.24 -0.87
N GLY A 6 19.71 -13.64 -2.10
CA GLY A 6 19.96 -12.67 -3.18
C GLY A 6 18.68 -11.89 -3.52
N MET A 7 18.84 -10.66 -4.06
CA MET A 7 17.70 -9.77 -4.40
C MET A 7 16.67 -10.45 -5.31
N LYS A 8 17.07 -11.34 -6.19
CA LYS A 8 16.15 -12.12 -7.06
C LYS A 8 15.14 -12.92 -6.24
N ARG A 9 15.60 -13.68 -5.21
CA ARG A 9 14.71 -14.48 -4.36
C ARG A 9 13.86 -13.62 -3.43
N VAL A 10 14.44 -12.52 -2.92
CA VAL A 10 13.70 -11.57 -2.07
C VAL A 10 12.56 -10.94 -2.85
N SER A 11 12.83 -10.43 -4.06
CA SER A 11 11.82 -9.80 -4.91
C SER A 11 10.67 -10.74 -5.25
N GLN A 12 10.96 -12.01 -5.56
CA GLN A 12 9.92 -13.00 -5.82
C GLN A 12 9.00 -13.24 -4.61
N LYS A 13 9.54 -13.16 -3.38
CA LYS A 13 8.75 -13.31 -2.14
C LYS A 13 7.98 -12.03 -1.79
N VAL A 14 8.48 -10.88 -2.21
CA VAL A 14 7.85 -9.57 -1.96
C VAL A 14 6.66 -9.33 -2.87
N MET A 15 6.71 -9.83 -4.12
CA MET A 15 5.61 -9.62 -5.09
C MET A 15 4.23 -9.99 -4.52
N PRO A 16 3.98 -11.18 -3.94
CA PRO A 16 2.66 -11.54 -3.42
C PRO A 16 2.28 -10.83 -2.11
N ILE A 17 3.21 -10.09 -1.49
CA ILE A 17 2.92 -9.24 -0.34
C ILE A 17 2.46 -7.86 -0.79
N MET A 18 3.08 -7.36 -1.88
CA MET A 18 2.83 -6.00 -2.39
C MET A 18 1.67 -5.93 -3.39
N PHE A 19 1.41 -7.00 -4.12
CA PHE A 19 0.42 -7.03 -5.19
C PHE A 19 -0.67 -8.05 -4.90
N GLY A 20 -1.90 -7.68 -5.20
CA GLY A 20 -3.07 -8.55 -5.06
C GLY A 20 -3.08 -9.70 -6.05
N SER A 21 -3.86 -10.73 -5.72
CA SER A 21 -4.01 -11.94 -6.54
C SER A 21 -4.58 -11.63 -7.92
N THR A 22 -5.51 -10.68 -8.01
CA THR A 22 -6.10 -10.21 -9.28
C THR A 22 -5.00 -9.69 -10.22
N PHE A 23 -4.15 -8.77 -9.74
CA PHE A 23 -3.02 -8.26 -10.52
C PHE A 23 -2.01 -9.35 -10.90
N LEU A 24 -1.70 -10.24 -9.96
CA LEU A 24 -0.70 -11.29 -10.15
C LEU A 24 -1.15 -12.35 -11.16
N GLN A 25 -2.45 -12.58 -11.32
CA GLN A 25 -3.00 -13.61 -12.22
C GLN A 25 -3.45 -13.04 -13.58
N ALA A 26 -3.69 -11.74 -13.67
CA ALA A 26 -4.17 -11.09 -14.91
C ALA A 26 -3.17 -11.26 -16.04
N LYS A 27 -3.59 -11.88 -17.16
CA LYS A 27 -2.70 -12.17 -18.29
C LYS A 27 -2.16 -10.91 -18.96
N GLU A 28 -3.00 -9.90 -19.09
CA GLU A 28 -2.73 -8.58 -19.66
C GLU A 28 -1.68 -7.79 -18.86
N ARG A 29 -1.57 -8.05 -17.55
CA ARG A 29 -0.61 -7.36 -16.65
C ARG A 29 0.78 -8.03 -16.59
N LYS A 30 1.07 -8.98 -17.50
CA LYS A 30 2.35 -9.71 -17.52
C LYS A 30 3.57 -8.78 -17.69
N ALA A 31 3.45 -7.77 -18.54
CA ALA A 31 4.52 -6.80 -18.78
C ALA A 31 4.79 -5.96 -17.54
N ASP A 32 3.73 -5.50 -16.87
CA ASP A 32 3.82 -4.71 -15.64
C ASP A 32 4.50 -5.51 -14.52
N ARG A 33 4.07 -6.75 -14.31
CA ARG A 33 4.70 -7.64 -13.32
C ARG A 33 6.19 -7.83 -13.57
N LYS A 34 6.58 -8.00 -14.85
CA LYS A 34 7.99 -8.13 -15.21
C LYS A 34 8.77 -6.86 -14.89
N ALA A 35 8.22 -5.70 -15.21
CA ALA A 35 8.83 -4.40 -14.93
C ALA A 35 9.00 -4.18 -13.41
N TRP A 36 7.97 -4.43 -12.62
CA TRP A 36 8.02 -4.31 -11.16
C TRP A 36 9.01 -5.29 -10.52
N LEU A 37 9.02 -6.54 -10.97
CA LEU A 37 10.00 -7.53 -10.50
C LEU A 37 11.42 -7.08 -10.80
N SER A 38 11.68 -6.56 -12.00
CA SER A 38 13.00 -6.02 -12.39
C SER A 38 13.40 -4.84 -11.52
N MET A 39 12.48 -3.90 -11.26
CA MET A 39 12.71 -2.74 -10.39
C MET A 39 13.06 -3.19 -8.96
N LEU A 40 12.32 -4.12 -8.38
CA LEU A 40 12.62 -4.67 -7.06
C LEU A 40 13.99 -5.34 -7.01
N GLN A 41 14.38 -6.05 -8.08
CA GLN A 41 15.68 -6.72 -8.17
C GLN A 41 16.85 -5.75 -8.30
N SER A 42 16.65 -4.58 -8.90
CA SER A 42 17.68 -3.55 -9.08
C SER A 42 18.02 -2.78 -7.79
N ASN A 43 17.21 -2.92 -6.74
CA ASN A 43 17.46 -2.25 -5.48
C ASN A 43 18.75 -2.72 -4.81
N ARG A 44 19.47 -1.78 -4.18
CA ARG A 44 20.66 -2.11 -3.41
C ARG A 44 20.30 -2.91 -2.16
N LYS A 45 20.86 -4.11 -2.03
CA LYS A 45 20.62 -5.02 -0.91
C LYS A 45 20.79 -4.33 0.46
N GLY A 46 21.83 -3.55 0.65
CA GLY A 46 22.07 -2.81 1.91
C GLY A 46 20.98 -1.79 2.22
N GLY A 47 20.52 -1.05 1.20
CA GLY A 47 19.38 -0.12 1.34
C GLY A 47 18.09 -0.84 1.69
N THR A 48 17.79 -1.95 1.01
CA THR A 48 16.61 -2.77 1.28
C THR A 48 16.62 -3.32 2.71
N VAL A 49 17.78 -3.80 3.21
CA VAL A 49 17.89 -4.28 4.59
C VAL A 49 17.61 -3.14 5.57
N LYS A 50 18.23 -1.97 5.39
CA LYS A 50 18.02 -0.81 6.27
C LYS A 50 16.56 -0.36 6.29
N ALA A 51 15.93 -0.24 5.12
CA ALA A 51 14.53 0.15 5.00
C ALA A 51 13.60 -0.85 5.70
N THR A 52 13.80 -2.15 5.48
CA THR A 52 13.01 -3.20 6.13
C THR A 52 13.20 -3.19 7.65
N THR A 53 14.43 -3.00 8.13
CA THR A 53 14.71 -2.87 9.56
C THR A 53 13.97 -1.66 10.15
N GLY A 54 14.02 -0.51 9.48
CA GLY A 54 13.29 0.69 9.93
C GLY A 54 11.77 0.49 10.00
N VAL A 55 11.20 -0.30 9.09
CA VAL A 55 9.77 -0.66 9.15
C VAL A 55 9.46 -1.58 10.34
N ILE A 56 10.34 -2.56 10.61
CA ILE A 56 10.14 -3.53 11.71
C ILE A 56 10.31 -2.85 13.08
N ASP A 57 11.31 -1.98 13.21
CA ASP A 57 11.70 -1.37 14.48
C ASP A 57 10.91 -0.09 14.81
N ARG A 58 10.08 0.40 13.87
CA ARG A 58 9.27 1.61 14.11
C ARG A 58 8.30 1.41 15.27
N LYS A 59 8.18 2.43 16.11
CA LYS A 59 7.15 2.48 17.14
C LYS A 59 5.80 2.79 16.50
N GLY A 60 4.76 2.13 16.99
CA GLY A 60 3.38 2.45 16.59
C GLY A 60 2.98 3.85 17.04
N VAL A 61 2.14 4.50 16.24
CA VAL A 61 1.60 5.85 16.51
C VAL A 61 0.07 5.82 16.66
N TYR A 62 -0.50 4.65 16.87
CA TYR A 62 -1.96 4.46 16.91
C TYR A 62 -2.64 5.37 17.94
N GLU A 63 -2.04 5.53 19.12
CA GLU A 63 -2.55 6.38 20.22
C GLU A 63 -2.66 7.87 19.83
N GLN A 64 -1.94 8.29 18.78
CA GLN A 64 -1.93 9.67 18.30
C GLN A 64 -2.98 9.93 17.21
N LEU A 65 -3.60 8.89 16.66
CA LEU A 65 -4.54 9.02 15.53
C LEU A 65 -5.76 9.89 15.90
N GLY A 66 -6.25 9.78 17.14
CA GLY A 66 -7.38 10.58 17.63
C GLY A 66 -7.11 12.10 17.71
N SER A 67 -5.85 12.53 17.58
CA SER A 67 -5.50 13.97 17.54
C SER A 67 -5.52 14.56 16.13
N ILE A 68 -5.75 13.74 15.08
CA ILE A 68 -5.82 14.21 13.69
C ILE A 68 -7.16 14.91 13.47
N GLN A 69 -7.11 16.22 13.16
CA GLN A 69 -8.28 17.06 12.89
C GLN A 69 -8.41 17.44 11.41
N THR A 70 -7.42 17.12 10.59
CA THR A 70 -7.45 17.40 9.16
C THR A 70 -8.33 16.41 8.42
N PRO A 71 -9.00 16.80 7.31
CA PRO A 71 -9.70 15.87 6.45
C PRO A 71 -8.79 14.69 6.07
N THR A 72 -9.23 13.48 6.32
CA THR A 72 -8.43 12.27 6.14
C THR A 72 -9.16 11.25 5.28
N LEU A 73 -8.50 10.79 4.22
CA LEU A 73 -8.93 9.67 3.41
C LEU A 73 -7.98 8.49 3.60
N ILE A 74 -8.52 7.35 3.96
CA ILE A 74 -7.81 6.07 4.10
C ILE A 74 -8.17 5.21 2.90
N ILE A 75 -7.17 4.74 2.15
CA ILE A 75 -7.37 3.88 0.98
C ILE A 75 -6.70 2.55 1.24
N VAL A 76 -7.41 1.46 0.99
CA VAL A 76 -6.90 0.08 1.14
C VAL A 76 -7.41 -0.80 0.01
N GLY A 77 -6.54 -1.69 -0.49
CA GLY A 77 -6.96 -2.75 -1.41
C GLY A 77 -7.65 -3.91 -0.66
N ASP A 78 -8.65 -4.52 -1.25
CA ASP A 78 -9.34 -5.68 -0.64
C ASP A 78 -8.49 -6.97 -0.67
N GLU A 79 -7.40 -6.97 -1.45
CA GLU A 79 -6.41 -8.05 -1.52
C GLU A 79 -5.06 -7.67 -0.86
N ASP A 80 -5.02 -6.63 -0.01
CA ASP A 80 -3.78 -6.18 0.66
C ASP A 80 -3.33 -7.19 1.73
N ALA A 81 -2.25 -7.92 1.41
CA ALA A 81 -1.64 -8.88 2.33
C ALA A 81 -0.59 -8.24 3.26
N ALA A 82 -0.07 -7.06 2.94
CA ALA A 82 0.92 -6.36 3.76
C ALA A 82 0.27 -5.64 4.95
N THR A 83 -0.82 -4.92 4.68
CA THR A 83 -1.62 -4.20 5.68
C THR A 83 -3.10 -4.48 5.42
N PRO A 84 -3.62 -5.62 5.88
CA PRO A 84 -5.00 -6.04 5.63
C PRO A 84 -6.04 -5.02 6.09
N TYR A 85 -7.23 -5.13 5.53
CA TYR A 85 -8.36 -4.21 5.71
C TYR A 85 -8.60 -3.82 7.19
N ASP A 86 -8.49 -4.77 8.13
CA ASP A 86 -8.69 -4.52 9.56
C ASP A 86 -7.77 -3.42 10.13
N LYS A 87 -6.58 -3.23 9.56
CA LYS A 87 -5.65 -2.16 9.95
C LYS A 87 -6.18 -0.79 9.54
N SER A 88 -6.69 -0.69 8.32
CA SER A 88 -7.28 0.53 7.78
C SER A 88 -8.59 0.87 8.47
N GLU A 89 -9.41 -0.14 8.77
CA GLU A 89 -10.65 0.03 9.54
C GLU A 89 -10.37 0.55 10.95
N ARG A 90 -9.37 0.01 11.64
CA ARG A 90 -8.94 0.51 12.95
C ARG A 90 -8.46 1.97 12.89
N MET A 91 -7.75 2.36 11.84
CA MET A 91 -7.36 3.76 11.63
C MET A 91 -8.58 4.65 11.43
N HIS A 92 -9.54 4.18 10.63
CA HIS A 92 -10.79 4.89 10.38
C HIS A 92 -11.59 5.15 11.67
N PHE A 93 -11.69 4.16 12.54
CA PHE A 93 -12.35 4.35 13.85
C PHE A 93 -11.58 5.25 14.80
N ALA A 94 -10.27 5.35 14.66
CA ALA A 94 -9.43 6.17 15.52
C ALA A 94 -9.32 7.64 15.06
N ILE A 95 -9.57 7.93 13.77
CA ILE A 95 -9.50 9.29 13.20
C ILE A 95 -10.91 9.78 12.95
N ASP A 96 -11.38 10.68 13.81
CA ASP A 96 -12.74 11.23 13.69
C ASP A 96 -12.96 11.94 12.35
N GLY A 97 -14.12 11.71 11.73
CA GLY A 97 -14.46 12.29 10.44
C GLY A 97 -13.67 11.76 9.23
N SER A 98 -12.76 10.78 9.41
CA SER A 98 -12.05 10.19 8.29
C SER A 98 -13.00 9.46 7.32
N LYS A 99 -12.54 9.24 6.10
CA LYS A 99 -13.21 8.41 5.08
C LYS A 99 -12.38 7.17 4.82
N LEU A 100 -13.04 6.03 4.65
CA LEU A 100 -12.40 4.76 4.30
C LEU A 100 -12.90 4.32 2.93
N ALA A 101 -11.96 4.08 2.01
CA ALA A 101 -12.24 3.59 0.67
C ALA A 101 -11.52 2.26 0.43
N VAL A 102 -12.27 1.28 -0.07
CA VAL A 102 -11.76 -0.05 -0.42
C VAL A 102 -11.65 -0.14 -1.94
N ILE A 103 -10.45 -0.45 -2.42
CA ILE A 103 -10.16 -0.63 -3.86
C ILE A 103 -10.28 -2.11 -4.19
N LYS A 104 -11.22 -2.43 -5.07
CA LYS A 104 -11.52 -3.80 -5.46
C LYS A 104 -10.45 -4.38 -6.38
N GLY A 105 -10.02 -5.61 -6.11
CA GLY A 105 -9.02 -6.33 -6.91
C GLY A 105 -7.60 -5.79 -6.77
N ALA A 106 -7.31 -5.02 -5.72
CA ALA A 106 -6.01 -4.42 -5.48
C ALA A 106 -5.38 -4.89 -4.17
N GLY A 107 -4.07 -5.06 -4.20
CA GLY A 107 -3.23 -5.30 -3.02
C GLY A 107 -2.69 -4.01 -2.41
N HIS A 108 -1.47 -4.11 -1.86
CA HIS A 108 -0.81 -2.99 -1.16
C HIS A 108 -0.42 -1.83 -2.10
N THR A 109 -0.25 -2.12 -3.38
CA THR A 109 0.10 -1.12 -4.41
C THR A 109 -1.12 -0.69 -5.23
N SER A 110 -2.24 -0.45 -4.56
CA SER A 110 -3.53 -0.13 -5.18
C SER A 110 -3.46 0.98 -6.24
N THR A 111 -2.60 1.98 -6.06
CA THR A 111 -2.36 3.06 -7.04
C THR A 111 -1.78 2.59 -8.37
N VAL A 112 -1.12 1.43 -8.37
CA VAL A 112 -0.53 0.80 -9.57
C VAL A 112 -1.47 -0.25 -10.16
N GLU A 113 -2.15 -0.97 -9.27
CA GLU A 113 -3.01 -2.09 -9.64
C GLU A 113 -4.33 -1.60 -10.23
N GLU A 114 -4.96 -0.62 -9.57
CA GLU A 114 -6.26 -0.07 -9.91
C GLU A 114 -6.27 1.47 -9.90
N PRO A 115 -5.45 2.13 -10.74
CA PRO A 115 -5.27 3.59 -10.71
C PRO A 115 -6.57 4.36 -10.96
N GLU A 116 -7.47 3.85 -11.79
CA GLU A 116 -8.74 4.51 -12.10
C GLU A 116 -9.65 4.55 -10.88
N GLN A 117 -9.73 3.45 -10.12
CA GLN A 117 -10.50 3.42 -8.87
C GLN A 117 -9.91 4.38 -7.83
N VAL A 118 -8.60 4.36 -7.66
CA VAL A 118 -7.90 5.24 -6.71
C VAL A 118 -8.08 6.70 -7.08
N ASN A 119 -7.88 7.06 -8.35
CA ASN A 119 -8.01 8.44 -8.82
C ASN A 119 -9.44 8.96 -8.65
N ARG A 120 -10.46 8.13 -8.91
CA ARG A 120 -11.86 8.52 -8.68
C ARG A 120 -12.12 8.81 -7.22
N VAL A 121 -11.75 7.90 -6.31
CA VAL A 121 -11.96 8.06 -4.87
C VAL A 121 -11.22 9.28 -4.33
N LEU A 122 -9.99 9.49 -4.78
CA LEU A 122 -9.19 10.65 -4.39
C LEU A 122 -9.80 11.96 -4.91
N GLY A 123 -10.23 12.00 -6.18
CA GLY A 123 -10.92 13.17 -6.75
C GLY A 123 -12.19 13.53 -5.99
N GLU A 124 -13.07 12.54 -5.75
CA GLU A 124 -14.29 12.73 -4.96
C GLU A 124 -14.04 13.24 -3.54
N PHE A 125 -12.91 12.86 -2.95
CA PHE A 125 -12.51 13.35 -1.64
C PHE A 125 -12.01 14.79 -1.72
N LEU A 126 -11.14 15.11 -2.69
CA LEU A 126 -10.58 16.44 -2.87
C LEU A 126 -11.66 17.47 -3.19
N ASP A 127 -12.60 17.15 -4.08
CA ASP A 127 -13.72 18.04 -4.45
C ASP A 127 -14.56 18.46 -3.22
N LYS A 128 -14.64 17.58 -2.20
CA LYS A 128 -15.39 17.87 -0.96
C LYS A 128 -14.64 18.75 0.02
N ILE A 129 -13.33 18.88 -0.12
CA ILE A 129 -12.49 19.66 0.80
C ILE A 129 -12.02 21.00 0.18
N GLU A 130 -12.26 21.25 -1.11
CA GLU A 130 -11.88 22.50 -1.79
C GLU A 130 -12.50 23.78 -1.19
N GLY A 131 -13.41 23.68 -0.24
CA GLY A 131 -13.96 24.81 0.51
C GLY A 131 -13.25 25.16 1.82
N TRP A 132 -12.10 24.56 2.09
CA TRP A 132 -11.36 24.70 3.36
C TRP A 132 -10.21 25.73 3.31
N TYR A 133 -10.03 26.42 2.18
CA TYR A 133 -9.02 27.48 1.99
C TYR A 133 -9.66 28.86 1.90
#